data_bcdb56871ba761e4c94c43532d3700eb
#
_entry.id   bcdb56871ba761e4c94c43532d3700eb
#
_cell.length_a   1.000
_cell.length_b   1.000
_cell.length_c   1.000
_cell.angle_alpha   90.00
_cell.angle_beta   90.00
_cell.angle_gamma   90.00
#
_symmetry.space_group_name_H-M   'P 1'
#
loop_
_entity.id
_entity.type
_entity.pdbx_description
1 polymer ?
#
loop_
_entity_poly.entity_id
_entity_poly.type
_entity_poly.pdbx_seq_one_letter_code
_entity_poly.pdbx_strand_id
1 'polypeptide(L)'
;MTYKEIIKKKDYFQDITWIHLSNCLKAFENRELLSASIWSAVFVESILKDVLSVLLNVNVSTEEISSLIARLRNTLNNGSSKIELSTSDATVIEDIMRRADEIRLKRNRLVHDTGMANNYLDSDADDIYKNVNLIIERYLKTKVSKMVFRKNKDIVDDVVNTQHEPSFPMFISTITPHTFEQSEFIEEFCNKLKGIGIKPVRCVMTDFDRRNPMEKARRCIEGCHGIIVLGLERSHAYFYRDKEGSEKESEAMHRRYSSAWLQLETGMAIGMGKDIFVLCQKNLYGDGIFDRNWNSYTPVELEMPLDINDPMIKETLRVLESYKKEIEANK
;
A
#
# COMPACT_ATOMS: atom_id res chain seq x y z
N MET A 1 -7.76 13.57 21.41
CA MET A 1 -8.17 12.16 21.24
C MET A 1 -7.02 11.22 21.63
N THR A 2 -7.31 10.16 22.37
CA THR A 2 -6.31 9.11 22.68
C THR A 2 -6.17 8.14 21.51
N TYR A 3 -5.05 7.43 21.45
CA TYR A 3 -4.83 6.37 20.42
C TYR A 3 -5.96 5.33 20.41
N LYS A 4 -6.45 4.95 21.62
CA LYS A 4 -7.57 4.00 21.77
C LYS A 4 -8.90 4.51 21.18
N GLU A 5 -9.14 5.81 21.19
CA GLU A 5 -10.33 6.41 20.58
C GLU A 5 -10.21 6.50 19.07
N ILE A 6 -9.00 6.80 18.58
CA ILE A 6 -8.73 6.97 17.16
C ILE A 6 -8.73 5.62 16.43
N ILE A 7 -8.27 4.54 17.06
CA ILE A 7 -8.25 3.20 16.45
C ILE A 7 -9.63 2.74 15.97
N LYS A 8 -10.69 3.17 16.66
CA LYS A 8 -12.09 2.91 16.28
C LYS A 8 -12.52 3.68 15.01
N LYS A 9 -11.68 4.59 14.53
CA LYS A 9 -11.92 5.43 13.35
C LYS A 9 -10.99 5.07 12.19
N LYS A 10 -10.30 3.94 12.26
CA LYS A 10 -9.33 3.49 11.23
C LYS A 10 -9.93 3.58 9.82
N ASP A 11 -11.15 3.11 9.63
CA ASP A 11 -11.80 3.00 8.32
C ASP A 11 -12.11 4.36 7.65
N TYR A 12 -11.96 5.47 8.39
CA TYR A 12 -12.09 6.82 7.84
C TYR A 12 -10.83 7.33 7.16
N PHE A 13 -9.73 6.57 7.20
CA PHE A 13 -8.43 6.90 6.62
C PHE A 13 -8.06 5.88 5.56
N GLN A 14 -7.31 6.29 4.54
CA GLN A 14 -6.64 5.34 3.66
C GLN A 14 -5.55 4.59 4.45
N ASP A 15 -5.21 3.36 4.04
CA ASP A 15 -4.30 2.50 4.79
C ASP A 15 -2.95 3.16 5.08
N ILE A 16 -2.36 3.83 4.09
CA ILE A 16 -1.08 4.52 4.26
C ILE A 16 -1.19 5.69 5.25
N THR A 17 -2.26 6.46 5.16
CA THR A 17 -2.54 7.58 6.07
C THR A 17 -2.77 7.09 7.50
N TRP A 18 -3.44 5.96 7.65
CA TRP A 18 -3.60 5.30 8.95
C TRP A 18 -2.27 4.84 9.55
N ILE A 19 -1.38 4.25 8.73
CA ILE A 19 -0.04 3.83 9.17
C ILE A 19 0.74 5.03 9.70
N HIS A 20 0.75 6.14 8.96
CA HIS A 20 1.46 7.36 9.34
C HIS A 20 0.88 7.98 10.62
N LEU A 21 -0.45 8.04 10.75
CA LEU A 21 -1.12 8.49 11.95
C LEU A 21 -0.77 7.61 13.16
N SER A 22 -0.82 6.29 12.99
CA SER A 22 -0.51 5.33 14.04
C SER A 22 0.92 5.50 14.57
N ASN A 23 1.91 5.69 13.67
CA ASN A 23 3.30 5.93 14.05
C ASN A 23 3.46 7.29 14.75
N CYS A 24 2.78 8.32 14.27
CA CYS A 24 2.76 9.64 14.90
C CYS A 24 2.27 9.56 16.36
N LEU A 25 1.12 8.95 16.58
CA LEU A 25 0.52 8.86 17.92
C LEU A 25 1.33 8.00 18.86
N LYS A 26 1.90 6.89 18.38
CA LYS A 26 2.80 6.04 19.18
C LYS A 26 4.06 6.78 19.61
N ALA A 27 4.64 7.58 18.71
CA ALA A 27 5.82 8.38 19.03
C ALA A 27 5.51 9.43 20.11
N PHE A 28 4.32 10.06 20.09
CA PHE A 28 3.89 10.96 21.17
C PHE A 28 3.66 10.22 22.49
N GLU A 29 3.02 9.06 22.47
CA GLU A 29 2.80 8.24 23.68
C GLU A 29 4.13 7.80 24.33
N ASN A 30 5.13 7.48 23.50
CA ASN A 30 6.46 7.09 23.94
C ASN A 30 7.37 8.29 24.32
N ARG A 31 6.90 9.52 24.17
CA ARG A 31 7.68 10.76 24.32
C ARG A 31 8.92 10.85 23.42
N GLU A 32 8.86 10.23 22.25
CA GLU A 32 9.88 10.33 21.21
C GLU A 32 9.64 11.60 20.37
N LEU A 33 9.89 12.78 20.95
CA LEU A 33 9.41 14.06 20.41
C LEU A 33 9.89 14.38 18.99
N LEU A 34 11.15 14.04 18.68
CA LEU A 34 11.68 14.22 17.33
C LEU A 34 10.98 13.30 16.32
N SER A 35 10.85 12.02 16.65
CA SER A 35 10.12 11.04 15.85
C SER A 35 8.65 11.45 15.67
N ALA A 36 8.02 11.92 16.74
CA ALA A 36 6.64 12.42 16.72
C ALA A 36 6.47 13.61 15.78
N SER A 37 7.40 14.54 15.77
CA SER A 37 7.40 15.72 14.87
C SER A 37 7.57 15.31 13.41
N ILE A 38 8.46 14.38 13.12
CA ILE A 38 8.66 13.84 11.77
C ILE A 38 7.39 13.12 11.28
N TRP A 39 6.88 12.19 12.09
CA TRP A 39 5.67 11.43 11.73
C TRP A 39 4.42 12.32 11.62
N SER A 40 4.35 13.42 12.38
CA SER A 40 3.27 14.41 12.23
C SER A 40 3.27 15.05 10.86
N ALA A 41 4.44 15.43 10.32
CA ALA A 41 4.54 16.00 8.99
C ALA A 41 4.19 14.97 7.90
N VAL A 42 4.66 13.72 8.04
CA VAL A 42 4.34 12.63 7.11
C VAL A 42 2.84 12.30 7.13
N PHE A 43 2.21 12.26 8.30
CA PHE A 43 0.77 12.06 8.45
C PHE A 43 -0.02 13.19 7.77
N VAL A 44 0.37 14.43 8.02
CA VAL A 44 -0.31 15.60 7.45
C VAL A 44 -0.19 15.64 5.93
N GLU A 45 0.97 15.31 5.39
CA GLU A 45 1.16 15.17 3.95
C GLU A 45 0.18 14.14 3.37
N SER A 46 0.03 12.99 4.03
CA SER A 46 -0.90 11.93 3.60
C SER A 46 -2.35 12.39 3.64
N ILE A 47 -2.79 13.10 4.69
CA ILE A 47 -4.15 13.68 4.77
C ILE A 47 -4.41 14.66 3.62
N LEU A 48 -3.46 15.53 3.30
CA LEU A 48 -3.61 16.49 2.19
C LEU A 48 -3.70 15.75 0.84
N LYS A 49 -2.93 14.68 0.66
CA LYS A 49 -3.01 13.82 -0.53
C LYS A 49 -4.37 13.13 -0.61
N ASP A 50 -4.87 12.56 0.48
CA ASP A 50 -6.19 11.94 0.53
C ASP A 50 -7.29 12.93 0.14
N VAL A 51 -7.28 14.13 0.72
CA VAL A 51 -8.25 15.18 0.40
C VAL A 51 -8.17 15.54 -1.08
N LEU A 52 -6.97 15.80 -1.60
CA LEU A 52 -6.78 16.22 -2.99
C LEU A 52 -7.15 15.12 -3.99
N SER A 53 -6.79 13.87 -3.69
CA SER A 53 -7.10 12.73 -4.54
C SER A 53 -8.61 12.50 -4.66
N VAL A 54 -9.35 12.65 -3.57
CA VAL A 54 -10.81 12.54 -3.58
C VAL A 54 -11.45 13.72 -4.32
N LEU A 55 -10.97 14.95 -4.10
CA LEU A 55 -11.52 16.15 -4.74
C LEU A 55 -11.34 16.13 -6.26
N LEU A 56 -10.20 15.66 -6.75
CA LEU A 56 -9.87 15.66 -8.17
C LEU A 56 -10.14 14.31 -8.86
N ASN A 57 -10.39 13.27 -8.08
CA ASN A 57 -10.44 11.88 -8.54
C ASN A 57 -9.17 11.49 -9.32
N VAL A 58 -8.01 11.83 -8.75
CA VAL A 58 -6.68 11.53 -9.30
C VAL A 58 -5.77 11.04 -8.18
N ASN A 59 -4.72 10.33 -8.53
CA ASN A 59 -3.70 10.01 -7.56
C ASN A 59 -2.68 11.15 -7.40
N VAL A 60 -2.26 11.36 -6.15
CA VAL A 60 -1.30 12.41 -5.78
C VAL A 60 -0.17 11.76 -4.98
N SER A 61 0.97 11.45 -5.63
CA SER A 61 1.99 10.61 -5.01
C SER A 61 3.26 11.33 -4.54
N THR A 62 3.75 12.35 -5.23
CA THR A 62 5.13 12.87 -5.05
C THR A 62 5.20 14.37 -4.74
N GLU A 63 4.17 14.96 -4.18
CA GLU A 63 4.12 16.39 -3.89
C GLU A 63 4.45 16.68 -2.41
N GLU A 64 5.22 17.76 -2.19
CA GLU A 64 5.50 18.28 -0.84
C GLU A 64 4.27 19.01 -0.25
N ILE A 65 4.22 19.14 1.09
CA ILE A 65 3.10 19.78 1.81
C ILE A 65 2.77 21.18 1.25
N SER A 66 3.77 21.99 0.93
CA SER A 66 3.57 23.33 0.37
C SER A 66 2.87 23.32 -0.99
N SER A 67 3.27 22.40 -1.87
CA SER A 67 2.66 22.19 -3.19
C SER A 67 1.24 21.66 -3.08
N LEU A 68 1.02 20.71 -2.16
CA LEU A 68 -0.31 20.15 -1.87
C LEU A 68 -1.27 21.23 -1.37
N ILE A 69 -0.82 22.11 -0.46
CA ILE A 69 -1.63 23.23 0.04
C ILE A 69 -1.97 24.21 -1.09
N ALA A 70 -1.00 24.57 -1.93
CA ALA A 70 -1.23 25.46 -3.06
C ALA A 70 -2.25 24.87 -4.05
N ARG A 71 -2.10 23.59 -4.36
CA ARG A 71 -2.99 22.86 -5.28
C ARG A 71 -4.40 22.69 -4.72
N LEU A 72 -4.53 22.36 -3.43
CA LEU A 72 -5.84 22.32 -2.75
C LEU A 72 -6.53 23.66 -2.76
N ARG A 73 -5.80 24.75 -2.45
CA ARG A 73 -6.33 26.10 -2.47
C ARG A 73 -6.83 26.49 -3.87
N ASN A 74 -6.07 26.18 -4.90
CA ASN A 74 -6.48 26.39 -6.30
C ASN A 74 -7.74 25.55 -6.64
N THR A 75 -7.80 24.30 -6.20
CA THR A 75 -8.96 23.43 -6.44
C THR A 75 -10.23 23.98 -5.82
N LEU A 76 -10.14 24.50 -4.58
CA LEU A 76 -11.28 25.08 -3.87
C LEU A 76 -11.73 26.40 -4.53
N ASN A 77 -10.78 27.29 -4.87
CA ASN A 77 -11.08 28.61 -5.40
C ASN A 77 -11.63 28.57 -6.84
N ASN A 78 -11.14 27.66 -7.67
CA ASN A 78 -11.52 27.57 -9.08
C ASN A 78 -12.71 26.64 -9.33
N GLY A 79 -13.29 26.04 -8.28
CA GLY A 79 -14.38 25.09 -8.42
C GLY A 79 -14.02 23.84 -9.24
N SER A 80 -12.72 23.47 -9.28
CA SER A 80 -12.24 22.32 -10.08
C SER A 80 -12.50 20.98 -9.37
N SER A 81 -13.12 20.99 -8.20
CA SER A 81 -13.49 19.76 -7.48
C SER A 81 -14.50 18.95 -8.28
N LYS A 82 -14.24 17.66 -8.43
CA LYS A 82 -15.16 16.70 -9.06
C LYS A 82 -16.28 16.26 -8.13
N ILE A 83 -16.20 16.62 -6.85
CA ILE A 83 -17.27 16.42 -5.88
C ILE A 83 -17.82 17.75 -5.42
N GLU A 84 -19.13 17.81 -5.21
CA GLU A 84 -19.78 18.98 -4.65
C GLU A 84 -19.43 19.09 -3.16
N LEU A 85 -18.79 20.21 -2.79
CA LEU A 85 -18.43 20.53 -1.41
C LEU A 85 -19.41 21.57 -0.86
N SER A 86 -19.83 21.38 0.38
CA SER A 86 -20.51 22.43 1.11
C SER A 86 -19.52 23.55 1.50
N THR A 87 -20.01 24.75 1.75
CA THR A 87 -19.18 25.85 2.29
C THR A 87 -18.51 25.43 3.61
N SER A 88 -19.20 24.63 4.43
CA SER A 88 -18.64 24.09 5.66
C SER A 88 -17.48 23.14 5.40
N ASP A 89 -17.55 22.24 4.39
CA ASP A 89 -16.44 21.35 4.04
C ASP A 89 -15.23 22.15 3.54
N ALA A 90 -15.44 23.15 2.69
CA ALA A 90 -14.37 23.99 2.21
C ALA A 90 -13.64 24.71 3.36
N THR A 91 -14.38 25.33 4.27
CA THR A 91 -13.81 25.99 5.47
C THR A 91 -13.02 25.01 6.35
N VAL A 92 -13.52 23.79 6.52
CA VAL A 92 -12.83 22.76 7.30
C VAL A 92 -11.53 22.31 6.61
N ILE A 93 -11.53 22.16 5.29
CA ILE A 93 -10.33 21.81 4.52
C ILE A 93 -9.29 22.96 4.60
N GLU A 94 -9.72 24.21 4.56
CA GLU A 94 -8.83 25.37 4.75
C GLU A 94 -8.20 25.38 6.15
N ASP A 95 -8.94 25.06 7.21
CA ASP A 95 -8.38 24.96 8.56
C ASP A 95 -7.36 23.80 8.65
N ILE A 96 -7.63 22.65 7.99
CA ILE A 96 -6.66 21.55 7.88
C ILE A 96 -5.37 22.03 7.18
N MET A 97 -5.47 22.73 6.05
CA MET A 97 -4.31 23.25 5.31
C MET A 97 -3.48 24.22 6.15
N ARG A 98 -4.13 25.13 6.88
CA ARG A 98 -3.44 26.09 7.76
C ARG A 98 -2.65 25.36 8.87
N ARG A 99 -3.26 24.39 9.53
CA ARG A 99 -2.62 23.59 10.58
C ARG A 99 -1.49 22.70 10.04
N ALA A 100 -1.67 22.19 8.83
CA ALA A 100 -0.66 21.44 8.12
C ALA A 100 0.60 22.29 7.88
N ASP A 101 0.43 23.53 7.48
CA ASP A 101 1.55 24.46 7.27
C ASP A 101 2.24 24.83 8.60
N GLU A 102 1.49 25.02 9.67
CA GLU A 102 2.06 25.22 11.02
C GLU A 102 2.93 24.02 11.47
N ILE A 103 2.47 22.78 11.28
CA ILE A 103 3.26 21.58 11.59
C ILE A 103 4.51 21.53 10.72
N ARG A 104 4.42 21.79 9.41
CA ARG A 104 5.55 21.84 8.49
C ARG A 104 6.61 22.82 8.93
N LEU A 105 6.20 24.04 9.27
CA LEU A 105 7.12 25.10 9.72
C LEU A 105 7.81 24.75 11.03
N LYS A 106 7.09 24.17 12.01
CA LYS A 106 7.66 23.73 13.27
C LYS A 106 8.63 22.56 13.09
N ARG A 107 8.25 21.55 12.30
CA ARG A 107 9.12 20.41 11.98
C ARG A 107 10.39 20.87 11.27
N ASN A 108 10.32 21.79 10.32
CA ASN A 108 11.49 22.29 9.62
C ASN A 108 12.47 23.01 10.56
N ARG A 109 11.96 23.80 11.51
CA ARG A 109 12.81 24.38 12.56
C ARG A 109 13.52 23.31 13.40
N LEU A 110 12.80 22.30 13.86
CA LEU A 110 13.38 21.20 14.67
C LEU A 110 14.44 20.38 13.94
N VAL A 111 14.31 20.20 12.61
CA VAL A 111 15.25 19.39 11.81
C VAL A 111 16.46 20.17 11.35
N HIS A 112 16.33 21.49 11.10
CA HIS A 112 17.40 22.30 10.50
C HIS A 112 18.13 23.19 11.49
N ASP A 113 17.58 23.43 12.67
CA ASP A 113 18.18 24.32 13.68
C ASP A 113 18.94 23.50 14.73
N THR A 114 20.13 23.05 14.34
CA THR A 114 20.99 22.16 15.16
C THR A 114 21.50 22.81 16.45
N GLY A 115 21.33 24.12 16.63
CA GLY A 115 21.80 24.86 17.82
C GLY A 115 20.76 25.03 18.94
N MET A 116 19.47 24.82 18.65
CA MET A 116 18.37 25.10 19.58
C MET A 116 17.58 23.86 20.03
N ALA A 117 18.01 22.67 19.65
CA ALA A 117 17.24 21.44 19.81
C ALA A 117 16.81 21.10 21.25
N ASN A 118 17.54 21.56 22.27
CA ASN A 118 17.27 21.20 23.67
C ASN A 118 16.23 22.09 24.39
N ASN A 119 15.94 23.29 23.89
CA ASN A 119 15.01 24.22 24.55
C ASN A 119 13.64 24.33 23.87
N TYR A 120 13.51 23.85 22.65
CA TYR A 120 12.29 23.93 21.84
C TYR A 120 11.36 22.71 21.92
N LEU A 121 11.88 21.59 22.40
CA LEU A 121 11.26 20.26 22.20
C LEU A 121 9.89 20.11 22.86
N ASP A 122 9.69 20.58 24.06
CA ASP A 122 8.43 20.30 24.79
C ASP A 122 7.27 21.18 24.31
N SER A 123 7.43 22.50 24.20
CA SER A 123 6.34 23.39 23.80
C SER A 123 5.94 23.24 22.33
N ASP A 124 6.90 23.02 21.42
CA ASP A 124 6.62 22.80 20.02
C ASP A 124 6.01 21.42 19.77
N ALA A 125 6.41 20.40 20.53
CA ALA A 125 5.81 19.07 20.48
C ALA A 125 4.34 19.08 20.95
N ASP A 126 4.04 19.78 22.03
CA ASP A 126 2.66 19.95 22.53
C ASP A 126 1.78 20.67 21.50
N ASP A 127 2.29 21.71 20.86
CA ASP A 127 1.58 22.42 19.81
C ASP A 127 1.40 21.57 18.55
N ILE A 128 2.40 20.79 18.15
CA ILE A 128 2.28 19.83 17.05
C ILE A 128 1.21 18.78 17.39
N TYR A 129 1.25 18.20 18.58
CA TYR A 129 0.26 17.23 19.04
C TYR A 129 -1.15 17.79 19.03
N LYS A 130 -1.32 19.02 19.54
CA LYS A 130 -2.61 19.75 19.50
C LYS A 130 -3.11 19.92 18.05
N ASN A 131 -2.25 20.35 17.14
CA ASN A 131 -2.61 20.53 15.73
C ASN A 131 -2.93 19.19 15.05
N VAL A 132 -2.19 18.12 15.32
CA VAL A 132 -2.51 16.77 14.82
C VAL A 132 -3.91 16.35 15.26
N ASN A 133 -4.25 16.48 16.55
CA ASN A 133 -5.58 16.13 17.06
C ASN A 133 -6.68 16.97 16.40
N LEU A 134 -6.46 18.26 16.22
CA LEU A 134 -7.42 19.13 15.55
C LEU A 134 -7.61 18.78 14.08
N ILE A 135 -6.53 18.44 13.38
CA ILE A 135 -6.60 17.95 11.98
C ILE A 135 -7.43 16.66 11.91
N ILE A 136 -7.21 15.71 12.80
CA ILE A 136 -8.01 14.46 12.87
C ILE A 136 -9.48 14.78 13.07
N GLU A 137 -9.81 15.60 14.07
CA GLU A 137 -11.19 15.97 14.37
C GLU A 137 -11.88 16.69 13.20
N ARG A 138 -11.15 17.58 12.51
CA ARG A 138 -11.64 18.28 11.33
C ARG A 138 -11.84 17.34 10.15
N TYR A 139 -10.83 16.54 9.85
CA TYR A 139 -10.90 15.57 8.76
C TYR A 139 -12.08 14.60 8.90
N LEU A 140 -12.31 14.04 10.08
CA LEU A 140 -13.43 13.12 10.36
C LEU A 140 -14.82 13.76 10.15
N LYS A 141 -14.92 15.09 10.12
CA LYS A 141 -16.17 15.82 9.85
C LYS A 141 -16.39 16.08 8.36
N THR A 142 -15.38 15.94 7.51
CA THR A 142 -15.46 16.25 6.08
C THR A 142 -16.27 15.21 5.30
N LYS A 143 -16.83 15.65 4.17
CA LYS A 143 -17.41 14.75 3.16
C LYS A 143 -16.37 13.77 2.62
N VAL A 144 -15.11 14.21 2.51
CA VAL A 144 -13.98 13.39 2.04
C VAL A 144 -13.78 12.15 2.93
N SER A 145 -13.66 12.32 4.25
CA SER A 145 -13.48 11.20 5.18
C SER A 145 -14.66 10.20 5.14
N LYS A 146 -15.88 10.71 4.94
CA LYS A 146 -17.07 9.87 4.78
C LYS A 146 -17.07 9.09 3.47
N MET A 147 -16.50 9.67 2.41
CA MET A 147 -16.30 8.96 1.12
C MET A 147 -15.24 7.87 1.24
N VAL A 148 -14.12 8.15 1.91
CA VAL A 148 -13.09 7.14 2.22
C VAL A 148 -13.71 6.01 3.06
N PHE A 149 -14.47 6.36 4.10
CA PHE A 149 -15.15 5.35 4.94
C PHE A 149 -16.11 4.49 4.14
N ARG A 150 -16.92 5.07 3.24
CA ARG A 150 -17.82 4.31 2.36
C ARG A 150 -17.02 3.40 1.45
N LYS A 151 -16.01 3.92 0.78
CA LYS A 151 -15.12 3.13 -0.09
C LYS A 151 -14.50 1.95 0.68
N ASN A 152 -14.02 2.18 1.88
CA ASN A 152 -13.44 1.13 2.73
C ASN A 152 -14.49 0.13 3.21
N LYS A 153 -15.73 0.59 3.49
CA LYS A 153 -16.86 -0.29 3.82
C LYS A 153 -17.44 -0.98 2.60
N ASP A 154 -17.56 -0.29 1.48
CA ASP A 154 -18.05 -0.90 0.23
C ASP A 154 -17.10 -2.01 -0.22
N ILE A 155 -15.78 -1.87 0.02
CA ILE A 155 -14.82 -2.98 -0.11
C ILE A 155 -15.13 -4.11 0.88
N VAL A 156 -15.63 -3.81 2.08
CA VAL A 156 -16.06 -4.80 3.09
C VAL A 156 -17.48 -5.29 2.80
N ASP A 157 -18.40 -4.41 2.38
CA ASP A 157 -19.82 -4.72 2.12
C ASP A 157 -20.05 -5.31 0.71
N ASP A 158 -19.21 -5.02 -0.30
CA ASP A 158 -19.12 -5.78 -1.54
C ASP A 158 -18.62 -7.22 -1.27
N VAL A 159 -17.88 -7.42 -0.19
CA VAL A 159 -17.58 -8.77 0.35
C VAL A 159 -18.80 -9.39 1.07
N VAL A 160 -19.79 -8.59 1.50
CA VAL A 160 -20.95 -9.06 2.29
C VAL A 160 -22.25 -9.19 1.45
N ASN A 161 -22.40 -8.45 0.33
CA ASN A 161 -23.66 -8.35 -0.42
C ASN A 161 -23.70 -8.97 -1.81
N THR A 162 -22.65 -9.62 -2.27
CA THR A 162 -22.77 -10.54 -3.40
C THR A 162 -23.22 -11.91 -2.88
N GLN A 163 -24.40 -12.35 -3.27
CA GLN A 163 -24.95 -13.70 -3.01
C GLN A 163 -24.16 -14.82 -3.72
N HIS A 164 -22.85 -14.68 -3.82
CA HIS A 164 -21.81 -15.69 -4.02
C HIS A 164 -20.49 -15.04 -3.64
N GLU A 165 -20.13 -15.11 -2.34
CA GLU A 165 -18.73 -14.86 -1.96
C GLU A 165 -17.85 -15.77 -2.82
N PRO A 166 -16.75 -15.24 -3.42
CA PRO A 166 -15.79 -16.09 -4.11
C PRO A 166 -15.28 -17.14 -3.10
N SER A 167 -15.73 -18.37 -3.31
CA SER A 167 -15.51 -19.49 -2.36
C SER A 167 -14.18 -20.20 -2.57
N PHE A 168 -13.43 -19.81 -3.62
CA PHE A 168 -12.20 -20.47 -4.02
C PHE A 168 -10.97 -19.63 -3.63
N PRO A 169 -10.41 -19.83 -2.42
CA PRO A 169 -9.28 -19.03 -1.94
C PRO A 169 -7.98 -19.39 -2.67
N MET A 170 -7.29 -18.37 -3.22
CA MET A 170 -5.94 -18.45 -3.77
C MET A 170 -5.05 -17.44 -3.07
N PHE A 171 -3.86 -17.89 -2.64
CA PHE A 171 -2.90 -16.99 -2.01
C PHE A 171 -2.21 -16.12 -3.08
N ILE A 172 -2.13 -14.81 -2.83
CA ILE A 172 -1.44 -13.88 -3.73
C ILE A 172 -0.14 -13.45 -3.09
N SER A 173 0.96 -13.98 -3.59
CA SER A 173 2.31 -13.56 -3.21
C SER A 173 2.78 -12.45 -4.14
N THR A 174 2.95 -11.25 -3.60
CA THR A 174 3.41 -10.09 -4.35
C THR A 174 4.20 -9.13 -3.46
N ILE A 175 4.87 -8.18 -4.08
CA ILE A 175 5.58 -7.12 -3.34
C ILE A 175 4.60 -6.19 -2.62
N THR A 176 5.09 -5.47 -1.61
CA THR A 176 4.43 -4.23 -1.19
C THR A 176 4.69 -3.20 -2.29
N PRO A 177 3.64 -2.69 -2.98
CA PRO A 177 3.83 -1.77 -4.09
C PRO A 177 4.51 -0.49 -3.61
N HIS A 178 5.43 0.03 -4.40
CA HIS A 178 6.13 1.29 -4.13
C HIS A 178 5.87 2.34 -5.21
N THR A 179 5.19 1.96 -6.30
CA THR A 179 4.66 2.87 -7.31
C THR A 179 3.14 2.75 -7.38
N PHE A 180 2.52 3.80 -7.90
CA PHE A 180 1.07 3.81 -8.11
C PHE A 180 0.65 2.75 -9.13
N GLU A 181 1.37 2.67 -10.25
CA GLU A 181 1.13 1.70 -11.31
C GLU A 181 1.09 0.26 -10.76
N GLN A 182 2.03 -0.09 -9.88
CA GLN A 182 2.04 -1.39 -9.22
C GLN A 182 0.83 -1.59 -8.29
N SER A 183 0.46 -0.56 -7.54
CA SER A 183 -0.69 -0.63 -6.63
C SER A 183 -1.99 -0.83 -7.38
N GLU A 184 -2.22 -0.02 -8.41
CA GLU A 184 -3.40 -0.09 -9.27
C GLU A 184 -3.48 -1.46 -9.97
N PHE A 185 -2.39 -1.90 -10.57
CA PHE A 185 -2.33 -3.20 -11.23
C PHE A 185 -2.67 -4.37 -10.30
N ILE A 186 -2.08 -4.39 -9.08
CA ILE A 186 -2.37 -5.44 -8.09
C ILE A 186 -3.84 -5.43 -7.67
N GLU A 187 -4.41 -4.24 -7.43
CA GLU A 187 -5.82 -4.10 -7.04
C GLU A 187 -6.75 -4.55 -8.17
N GLU A 188 -6.51 -4.11 -9.40
CA GLU A 188 -7.30 -4.50 -10.55
C GLU A 188 -7.19 -6.00 -10.85
N PHE A 189 -5.99 -6.58 -10.71
CA PHE A 189 -5.79 -8.03 -10.84
C PHE A 189 -6.61 -8.80 -9.80
N CYS A 190 -6.56 -8.38 -8.53
CA CYS A 190 -7.39 -8.98 -7.49
C CYS A 190 -8.89 -8.84 -7.77
N ASN A 191 -9.34 -7.73 -8.34
CA ASN A 191 -10.75 -7.54 -8.72
C ASN A 191 -11.16 -8.45 -9.89
N LYS A 192 -10.28 -8.66 -10.89
CA LYS A 192 -10.54 -9.64 -11.97
C LYS A 192 -10.60 -11.06 -11.44
N LEU A 193 -9.77 -11.45 -10.47
CA LEU A 193 -9.86 -12.75 -9.80
C LEU A 193 -11.21 -12.95 -9.10
N LYS A 194 -11.68 -11.94 -8.37
CA LYS A 194 -13.03 -11.97 -7.75
C LYS A 194 -14.12 -12.15 -8.81
N GLY A 195 -13.99 -11.48 -9.96
CA GLY A 195 -14.93 -11.59 -11.08
C GLY A 195 -15.09 -13.01 -11.63
N ILE A 196 -14.09 -13.88 -11.50
CA ILE A 196 -14.14 -15.31 -11.87
C ILE A 196 -14.39 -16.24 -10.67
N GLY A 197 -14.77 -15.66 -9.50
CA GLY A 197 -15.11 -16.40 -8.29
C GLY A 197 -13.91 -16.91 -7.49
N ILE A 198 -12.71 -16.38 -7.72
CA ILE A 198 -11.51 -16.65 -6.92
C ILE A 198 -11.40 -15.59 -5.83
N LYS A 199 -11.21 -16.04 -4.57
CA LYS A 199 -10.97 -15.18 -3.41
C LYS A 199 -9.46 -14.93 -3.26
N PRO A 200 -8.95 -13.74 -3.60
CA PRO A 200 -7.54 -13.42 -3.38
C PRO A 200 -7.26 -13.29 -1.88
N VAL A 201 -6.33 -14.06 -1.37
CA VAL A 201 -5.86 -14.03 0.02
C VAL A 201 -4.46 -13.44 0.05
N ARG A 202 -4.25 -12.34 0.78
CA ARG A 202 -2.95 -11.68 0.92
C ARG A 202 -2.53 -11.63 2.38
N CYS A 203 -1.25 -11.82 2.64
CA CYS A 203 -0.67 -11.59 3.95
C CYS A 203 -0.10 -10.17 4.00
N VAL A 204 -0.69 -9.29 4.81
CA VAL A 204 -0.22 -7.90 4.94
C VAL A 204 0.70 -7.75 6.16
N MET A 205 1.68 -6.85 6.07
CA MET A 205 2.72 -6.69 7.11
C MET A 205 2.18 -6.37 8.51
N THR A 206 1.00 -5.75 8.62
CA THR A 206 0.33 -5.48 9.90
C THR A 206 -0.11 -6.73 10.64
N ASP A 207 -0.13 -7.83 9.94
CA ASP A 207 -0.62 -9.11 10.42
C ASP A 207 0.49 -10.04 10.94
N PHE A 208 1.77 -9.66 10.79
CA PHE A 208 2.88 -10.49 11.23
C PHE A 208 3.02 -10.53 12.75
N ASP A 209 3.05 -11.73 13.31
CA ASP A 209 3.55 -11.92 14.66
C ASP A 209 5.06 -11.64 14.68
N ARG A 210 5.50 -10.75 15.58
CA ARG A 210 6.92 -10.43 15.76
C ARG A 210 7.78 -11.64 16.07
N ARG A 211 7.20 -12.70 16.67
CA ARG A 211 7.89 -13.92 17.06
C ARG A 211 8.03 -14.92 15.92
N ASN A 212 7.07 -14.94 15.01
CA ASN A 212 7.09 -15.84 13.87
C ASN A 212 6.32 -15.27 12.67
N PRO A 213 6.92 -14.34 11.90
CA PRO A 213 6.24 -13.72 10.77
C PRO A 213 5.85 -14.73 9.69
N MET A 214 6.59 -15.84 9.56
CA MET A 214 6.32 -16.87 8.55
C MET A 214 5.10 -17.73 8.89
N GLU A 215 4.75 -17.86 10.16
CA GLU A 215 3.63 -18.72 10.59
C GLU A 215 2.29 -18.21 10.03
N LYS A 216 2.10 -16.91 9.95
CA LYS A 216 0.87 -16.36 9.37
C LYS A 216 0.80 -16.60 7.87
N ALA A 217 1.88 -16.34 7.14
CA ALA A 217 1.95 -16.64 5.71
C ALA A 217 1.67 -18.14 5.47
N ARG A 218 2.27 -19.03 6.28
CA ARG A 218 2.04 -20.47 6.24
C ARG A 218 0.55 -20.81 6.39
N ARG A 219 -0.13 -20.27 7.40
CA ARG A 219 -1.57 -20.53 7.65
C ARG A 219 -2.44 -20.00 6.51
N CYS A 220 -2.12 -18.82 5.97
CA CYS A 220 -2.84 -18.27 4.83
C CYS A 220 -2.71 -19.18 3.59
N ILE A 221 -1.49 -19.65 3.29
CA ILE A 221 -1.22 -20.57 2.17
C ILE A 221 -1.93 -21.92 2.39
N GLU A 222 -1.87 -22.45 3.62
CA GLU A 222 -2.51 -23.71 3.99
C GLU A 222 -4.02 -23.71 3.70
N GLY A 223 -4.69 -22.58 4.01
CA GLY A 223 -6.13 -22.36 3.77
C GLY A 223 -6.50 -22.09 2.31
N CYS A 224 -5.53 -22.01 1.37
CA CYS A 224 -5.75 -21.75 -0.03
C CYS A 224 -5.62 -23.02 -0.89
N HIS A 225 -6.26 -23.02 -2.07
CA HIS A 225 -6.13 -24.11 -3.04
C HIS A 225 -4.78 -24.09 -3.75
N GLY A 226 -4.24 -22.90 -4.01
CA GLY A 226 -2.96 -22.69 -4.66
C GLY A 226 -2.41 -21.30 -4.36
N ILE A 227 -1.30 -20.97 -5.02
CA ILE A 227 -0.63 -19.67 -4.92
C ILE A 227 -0.48 -19.04 -6.31
N ILE A 228 -0.77 -17.75 -6.38
CA ILE A 228 -0.46 -16.90 -7.54
C ILE A 228 0.68 -15.98 -7.12
N VAL A 229 1.82 -16.13 -7.77
CA VAL A 229 3.00 -15.31 -7.56
C VAL A 229 3.03 -14.18 -8.59
N LEU A 230 2.97 -12.95 -8.11
CA LEU A 230 3.03 -11.75 -8.94
C LEU A 230 4.35 -11.03 -8.70
N GLY A 231 5.36 -11.40 -9.49
CA GLY A 231 6.71 -10.86 -9.41
C GLY A 231 6.81 -9.50 -10.09
N LEU A 232 6.86 -8.43 -9.29
CA LEU A 232 7.07 -7.08 -9.76
C LEU A 232 8.42 -6.56 -9.26
N GLU A 233 8.99 -5.56 -9.95
CA GLU A 233 10.22 -4.93 -9.54
C GLU A 233 10.09 -4.26 -8.18
N ARG A 234 11.01 -4.59 -7.26
CA ARG A 234 11.17 -3.94 -5.96
C ARG A 234 12.48 -3.17 -5.88
N SER A 235 13.52 -3.72 -6.45
CA SER A 235 14.86 -3.12 -6.40
C SER A 235 15.53 -3.18 -7.77
N HIS A 236 16.30 -2.16 -8.08
CA HIS A 236 17.05 -2.02 -9.31
C HIS A 236 18.54 -1.85 -8.99
N ALA A 237 19.34 -2.84 -9.37
CA ALA A 237 20.79 -2.73 -9.29
C ALA A 237 21.33 -2.20 -10.63
N TYR A 238 21.87 -1.00 -10.62
CA TYR A 238 22.45 -0.39 -11.81
C TYR A 238 23.75 -1.10 -12.26
N PHE A 239 24.51 -1.60 -11.29
CA PHE A 239 25.68 -2.44 -11.49
C PHE A 239 25.61 -3.64 -10.55
N TYR A 240 25.88 -4.81 -11.07
CA TYR A 240 25.86 -6.06 -10.33
C TYR A 240 27.00 -6.94 -10.74
N ARG A 241 27.71 -7.51 -9.78
CA ARG A 241 28.74 -8.50 -9.99
C ARG A 241 28.30 -9.83 -9.38
N ASP A 242 28.20 -10.85 -10.20
CA ASP A 242 27.80 -12.20 -9.80
C ASP A 242 29.02 -13.05 -9.56
N LYS A 243 29.00 -13.87 -8.52
CA LYS A 243 30.06 -14.83 -8.16
C LYS A 243 31.46 -14.20 -8.10
N GLU A 244 31.55 -13.00 -7.53
CA GLU A 244 32.76 -12.22 -7.40
C GLU A 244 33.91 -13.06 -6.84
N GLY A 245 35.10 -12.99 -7.49
CA GLY A 245 36.28 -13.73 -7.11
C GLY A 245 36.30 -15.20 -7.55
N SER A 246 35.34 -15.67 -8.32
CA SER A 246 35.33 -17.02 -8.89
C SER A 246 35.60 -17.04 -10.39
N GLU A 247 35.97 -18.22 -10.95
CA GLU A 247 36.12 -18.42 -12.40
C GLU A 247 34.83 -18.14 -13.20
N LYS A 248 33.69 -18.09 -12.51
CA LYS A 248 32.33 -17.81 -13.06
C LYS A 248 31.86 -16.40 -12.76
N GLU A 249 32.78 -15.53 -12.38
CA GLU A 249 32.46 -14.12 -12.15
C GLU A 249 31.88 -13.48 -13.41
N SER A 250 30.82 -12.76 -13.26
CA SER A 250 30.19 -12.02 -14.34
C SER A 250 29.65 -10.68 -13.87
N GLU A 251 29.73 -9.69 -14.74
CA GLU A 251 29.17 -8.37 -14.51
C GLU A 251 27.86 -8.20 -15.28
N ALA A 252 26.92 -7.51 -14.69
CA ALA A 252 25.66 -7.15 -15.33
C ALA A 252 25.24 -5.74 -14.96
N MET A 253 24.55 -5.10 -15.88
CA MET A 253 23.95 -3.78 -15.70
C MET A 253 22.43 -3.90 -15.62
N HIS A 254 21.84 -3.00 -14.85
CA HIS A 254 20.37 -2.86 -14.80
C HIS A 254 19.62 -4.15 -14.44
N ARG A 255 20.08 -4.90 -13.43
CA ARG A 255 19.33 -6.04 -12.91
C ARG A 255 18.14 -5.57 -12.03
N ARG A 256 16.97 -6.10 -12.30
CA ARG A 256 15.73 -5.85 -11.55
C ARG A 256 15.38 -7.06 -10.70
N TYR A 257 15.07 -6.81 -9.44
CA TYR A 257 14.76 -7.86 -8.48
C TYR A 257 13.38 -7.66 -7.88
N SER A 258 12.68 -8.76 -7.67
CA SER A 258 11.48 -8.79 -6.84
C SER A 258 11.85 -8.98 -5.36
N SER A 259 10.87 -9.25 -4.51
CA SER A 259 11.10 -9.48 -3.09
C SER A 259 11.50 -10.92 -2.81
N ALA A 260 12.48 -11.14 -1.92
CA ALA A 260 12.83 -12.46 -1.41
C ALA A 260 11.66 -13.16 -0.70
N TRP A 261 10.66 -12.41 -0.22
CA TRP A 261 9.46 -12.97 0.38
C TRP A 261 8.66 -13.84 -0.58
N LEU A 262 8.63 -13.50 -1.88
CA LEU A 262 7.94 -14.30 -2.89
C LEU A 262 8.58 -15.69 -3.01
N GLN A 263 9.92 -15.76 -2.94
CA GLN A 263 10.66 -17.02 -2.96
C GLN A 263 10.31 -17.89 -1.74
N LEU A 264 10.27 -17.27 -0.54
CA LEU A 264 9.94 -17.97 0.70
C LEU A 264 8.48 -18.49 0.71
N GLU A 265 7.52 -17.64 0.34
CA GLU A 265 6.10 -18.00 0.29
C GLU A 265 5.84 -19.09 -0.74
N THR A 266 6.47 -19.00 -1.91
CA THR A 266 6.37 -20.05 -2.94
C THR A 266 7.01 -21.34 -2.49
N GLY A 267 8.18 -21.29 -1.85
CA GLY A 267 8.83 -22.47 -1.28
C GLY A 267 7.97 -23.17 -0.24
N MET A 268 7.26 -22.41 0.61
CA MET A 268 6.28 -22.98 1.54
C MET A 268 5.11 -23.64 0.81
N ALA A 269 4.57 -22.99 -0.24
CA ALA A 269 3.48 -23.54 -1.04
C ALA A 269 3.88 -24.87 -1.73
N ILE A 270 5.09 -24.93 -2.29
CA ILE A 270 5.67 -26.16 -2.86
C ILE A 270 5.74 -27.26 -1.80
N GLY A 271 6.28 -26.94 -0.62
CA GLY A 271 6.38 -27.89 0.49
C GLY A 271 5.03 -28.39 1.00
N MET A 272 3.96 -27.67 0.76
CA MET A 272 2.57 -28.05 1.08
C MET A 272 1.84 -28.71 -0.09
N GLY A 273 2.50 -28.96 -1.22
CA GLY A 273 1.87 -29.56 -2.42
C GLY A 273 0.79 -28.65 -3.06
N LYS A 274 0.93 -27.32 -2.96
CA LYS A 274 0.00 -26.38 -3.56
C LYS A 274 0.35 -26.14 -5.04
N ASP A 275 -0.65 -25.93 -5.86
CA ASP A 275 -0.46 -25.52 -7.25
C ASP A 275 0.04 -24.07 -7.34
N ILE A 276 0.94 -23.82 -8.29
CA ILE A 276 1.70 -22.57 -8.39
C ILE A 276 1.49 -21.94 -9.77
N PHE A 277 1.09 -20.68 -9.77
CA PHE A 277 0.94 -19.86 -10.96
C PHE A 277 1.87 -18.65 -10.82
N VAL A 278 2.80 -18.48 -11.76
CA VAL A 278 3.80 -17.40 -11.70
C VAL A 278 3.60 -16.43 -12.84
N LEU A 279 3.38 -15.17 -12.49
CA LEU A 279 3.44 -14.03 -13.41
C LEU A 279 4.59 -13.14 -12.97
N CYS A 280 5.36 -12.62 -13.89
CA CYS A 280 6.47 -11.73 -13.57
C CYS A 280 6.59 -10.59 -14.59
N GLN A 281 6.98 -9.43 -14.08
CA GLN A 281 7.34 -8.30 -14.92
C GLN A 281 8.49 -8.67 -15.84
N LYS A 282 8.41 -8.30 -17.10
CA LYS A 282 9.48 -8.50 -18.09
C LYS A 282 10.79 -7.89 -17.63
N ASN A 283 11.88 -8.59 -17.92
CA ASN A 283 13.23 -8.23 -17.50
C ASN A 283 13.47 -8.27 -15.97
N LEU A 284 12.60 -8.90 -15.21
CA LEU A 284 12.92 -9.27 -13.85
C LEU A 284 14.03 -10.34 -13.86
N TYR A 285 14.97 -10.25 -12.92
CA TYR A 285 16.06 -11.23 -12.84
C TYR A 285 15.49 -12.62 -12.56
N GLY A 286 15.80 -13.55 -13.47
CA GLY A 286 15.33 -14.92 -13.44
C GLY A 286 16.13 -15.78 -12.45
N ASP A 287 15.79 -15.67 -11.16
CA ASP A 287 16.36 -16.46 -10.07
C ASP A 287 15.25 -17.19 -9.31
N GLY A 288 15.52 -18.40 -8.84
CA GLY A 288 14.60 -19.23 -8.09
C GLY A 288 13.29 -19.47 -8.84
N ILE A 289 12.17 -18.99 -8.31
CA ILE A 289 10.84 -19.18 -8.90
C ILE A 289 10.65 -18.48 -10.24
N PHE A 290 11.47 -17.51 -10.57
CA PHE A 290 11.46 -16.77 -11.84
C PHE A 290 12.41 -17.35 -12.88
N ASP A 291 13.19 -18.39 -12.54
CA ASP A 291 14.09 -19.07 -13.46
C ASP A 291 13.30 -20.01 -14.38
N ARG A 292 13.28 -19.68 -15.68
CA ARG A 292 12.56 -20.44 -16.70
C ARG A 292 13.18 -21.80 -17.02
N ASN A 293 14.45 -22.00 -16.70
CA ASN A 293 15.17 -23.22 -17.04
C ASN A 293 15.04 -24.29 -15.96
N TRP A 294 14.64 -23.90 -14.75
CA TRP A 294 14.64 -24.77 -13.59
C TRP A 294 13.25 -25.24 -13.14
N ASN A 295 12.20 -24.51 -13.55
CA ASN A 295 10.86 -24.73 -13.04
C ASN A 295 9.99 -25.48 -14.06
N SER A 296 9.20 -26.43 -13.56
CA SER A 296 8.15 -27.09 -14.33
C SER A 296 6.96 -26.13 -14.67
N TYR A 297 6.83 -25.06 -13.91
CA TYR A 297 5.88 -23.97 -14.18
C TYR A 297 6.62 -22.82 -14.87
N THR A 298 6.25 -22.53 -16.09
CA THR A 298 6.85 -21.43 -16.85
C THR A 298 6.27 -20.10 -16.39
N PRO A 299 7.08 -19.16 -15.88
CA PRO A 299 6.59 -17.83 -15.54
C PRO A 299 6.00 -17.10 -16.75
N VAL A 300 4.82 -16.55 -16.58
CA VAL A 300 4.16 -15.68 -17.56
C VAL A 300 4.76 -14.29 -17.48
N GLU A 301 5.39 -13.80 -18.54
CA GLU A 301 5.94 -12.44 -18.57
C GLU A 301 4.87 -11.41 -18.90
N LEU A 302 4.88 -10.33 -18.10
CA LEU A 302 4.06 -9.14 -18.29
C LEU A 302 4.90 -8.05 -18.93
N GLU A 303 4.43 -7.49 -20.02
CA GLU A 303 5.07 -6.35 -20.70
C GLU A 303 4.99 -5.07 -19.85
N MET A 304 5.87 -4.12 -20.14
CA MET A 304 5.87 -2.83 -19.48
C MET A 304 5.47 -1.71 -20.47
N PRO A 305 4.67 -0.73 -20.04
CA PRO A 305 4.08 -0.53 -18.72
C PRO A 305 3.04 -1.62 -18.37
N LEU A 306 2.79 -1.84 -17.06
CA LEU A 306 1.82 -2.84 -16.61
C LEU A 306 0.41 -2.49 -17.11
N ASP A 307 -0.20 -3.41 -17.84
CA ASP A 307 -1.57 -3.28 -18.34
C ASP A 307 -2.41 -4.49 -17.90
N ILE A 308 -3.46 -4.24 -17.16
CA ILE A 308 -4.40 -5.28 -16.71
C ILE A 308 -5.16 -5.93 -17.85
N ASN A 309 -5.19 -5.31 -19.03
CA ASN A 309 -5.83 -5.84 -20.23
C ASN A 309 -4.87 -6.62 -21.16
N ASP A 310 -3.61 -6.79 -20.73
CA ASP A 310 -2.62 -7.60 -21.43
C ASP A 310 -3.23 -8.98 -21.80
N PRO A 311 -3.04 -9.48 -23.03
CA PRO A 311 -3.51 -10.79 -23.45
C PRO A 311 -3.04 -11.93 -22.53
N MET A 312 -1.84 -11.84 -21.97
CA MET A 312 -1.29 -12.84 -21.04
C MET A 312 -2.06 -12.88 -19.72
N ILE A 313 -2.52 -11.71 -19.23
CA ILE A 313 -3.41 -11.65 -18.06
C ILE A 313 -4.75 -12.33 -18.34
N LYS A 314 -5.35 -12.05 -19.49
CA LYS A 314 -6.63 -12.68 -19.90
C LYS A 314 -6.50 -14.19 -19.99
N GLU A 315 -5.41 -14.68 -20.58
CA GLU A 315 -5.15 -16.11 -20.68
C GLU A 315 -4.91 -16.73 -19.31
N THR A 316 -4.13 -16.06 -18.43
CA THR A 316 -3.92 -16.51 -17.06
C THR A 316 -5.24 -16.62 -16.28
N LEU A 317 -6.13 -15.63 -16.40
CA LEU A 317 -7.44 -15.68 -15.76
C LEU A 317 -8.28 -16.85 -16.27
N ARG A 318 -8.22 -17.17 -17.58
CA ARG A 318 -8.89 -18.33 -18.17
C ARG A 318 -8.35 -19.65 -17.61
N VAL A 319 -7.03 -19.76 -17.47
CA VAL A 319 -6.39 -20.95 -16.88
C VAL A 319 -6.80 -21.11 -15.41
N LEU A 320 -6.80 -20.02 -14.63
CA LEU A 320 -7.23 -20.03 -13.24
C LEU A 320 -8.72 -20.38 -13.07
N GLU A 321 -9.58 -19.92 -13.98
CA GLU A 321 -11.00 -20.29 -13.97
C GLU A 321 -11.19 -21.78 -14.29
N SER A 322 -10.42 -22.33 -15.22
CA SER A 322 -10.44 -23.77 -15.55
C SER A 322 -9.94 -24.60 -14.38
N TYR A 323 -8.84 -24.20 -13.75
CA TYR A 323 -8.30 -24.83 -12.55
C TYR A 323 -9.32 -24.87 -11.41
N LYS A 324 -10.00 -23.75 -11.16
CA LYS A 324 -11.07 -23.69 -10.15
C LYS A 324 -12.15 -24.72 -10.45
N LYS A 325 -12.66 -24.78 -11.71
CA LYS A 325 -13.71 -25.74 -12.11
C LYS A 325 -13.28 -27.18 -11.92
N GLU A 326 -12.03 -27.51 -12.23
CA GLU A 326 -11.45 -28.84 -12.03
C GLU A 326 -11.42 -29.25 -10.55
N ILE A 327 -10.92 -28.36 -9.68
CA ILE A 327 -10.87 -28.64 -8.23
C ILE A 327 -12.27 -28.75 -7.63
N GLU A 328 -13.23 -27.92 -8.06
CA GLU A 328 -14.62 -27.98 -7.60
C GLU A 328 -15.35 -29.25 -8.06
N ALA A 329 -15.02 -29.77 -9.25
CA ALA A 329 -15.58 -31.00 -9.77
C ALA A 329 -15.05 -32.28 -9.11
N ASN A 330 -13.85 -32.19 -8.49
CA ASN A 330 -13.20 -33.33 -7.80
C ASN A 330 -13.52 -33.39 -6.29
N LYS A 331 -14.35 -32.49 -5.78
CA LYS A 331 -14.89 -32.50 -4.40
C LYS A 331 -16.23 -33.22 -4.33
#